data_aab10d0f42de5e22dcf98b0db6816665
#
_entry.id   aab10d0f42de5e22dcf98b0db6816665
#
_cell.length_a   1.000
_cell.length_b   1.000
_cell.length_c   1.000
_cell.angle_alpha   90.00
_cell.angle_beta   90.00
_cell.angle_gamma   90.00
#
_symmetry.space_group_name_H-M   'P 1'
#
loop_
_entity.id
_entity.type
_entity.pdbx_description
1 polymer ?
#
loop_
_entity_poly.entity_id
_entity_poly.type
_entity_poly.pdbx_seq_one_letter_code
_entity_poly.pdbx_strand_id
1 'polypeptide(L)'
;MFYEKKEKTPDEKLAIAKIQVMMEDAFGILSNSESSPALRDKAKHWFDTADCSMWCDMAGTNQEYIKKLFDNLQYNYNTGKVTKDQLRFGIRRLDKKI
;
A
#
# COMPACT_ATOMS: atom_id res chain seq x y z
N MET A 1 -18.56 -24.93 18.43
CA MET A 1 -17.30 -24.23 18.20
C MET A 1 -17.54 -22.89 17.56
N PHE A 2 -16.91 -21.88 18.12
CA PHE A 2 -17.02 -20.61 17.45
C PHE A 2 -15.69 -20.15 16.96
N TYR A 3 -15.77 -19.37 15.92
CA TYR A 3 -14.63 -18.82 15.25
C TYR A 3 -14.45 -17.38 15.69
N GLU A 4 -13.35 -17.10 16.28
CA GLU A 4 -13.05 -15.77 16.75
C GLU A 4 -12.18 -15.07 15.74
N LYS A 5 -12.66 -13.94 15.25
CA LYS A 5 -11.88 -13.15 14.30
C LYS A 5 -10.75 -12.46 15.05
N LYS A 6 -9.54 -12.83 14.71
CA LYS A 6 -8.36 -12.26 15.34
C LYS A 6 -8.15 -10.82 14.90
N GLU A 7 -8.13 -9.91 15.84
CA GLU A 7 -7.81 -8.53 15.55
C GLU A 7 -6.32 -8.37 15.30
N LYS A 8 -5.98 -7.41 14.44
CA LYS A 8 -4.59 -7.09 14.17
C LYS A 8 -3.97 -6.38 15.38
N THR A 9 -2.71 -6.68 15.64
CA THR A 9 -1.95 -6.04 16.71
C THR A 9 -1.67 -4.58 16.34
N PRO A 10 -1.34 -3.72 17.33
CA PRO A 10 -0.92 -2.34 17.01
C PRO A 10 0.26 -2.27 16.05
N ASP A 11 1.22 -3.18 16.17
CA ASP A 11 2.38 -3.23 15.28
C ASP A 11 1.98 -3.59 13.85
N GLU A 12 1.07 -4.54 13.70
CA GLU A 12 0.54 -4.90 12.39
C GLU A 12 -0.20 -3.72 11.74
N LYS A 13 -1.01 -3.02 12.53
CA LYS A 13 -1.74 -1.84 12.04
C LYS A 13 -0.79 -0.73 11.61
N LEU A 14 0.27 -0.50 12.37
CA LEU A 14 1.28 0.49 12.05
C LEU A 14 1.98 0.14 10.73
N ALA A 15 2.35 -1.12 10.57
CA ALA A 15 3.03 -1.59 9.37
C ALA A 15 2.13 -1.45 8.13
N ILE A 16 0.86 -1.79 8.25
CA ILE A 16 -0.11 -1.63 7.17
C ILE A 16 -0.23 -0.15 6.79
N ALA A 17 -0.32 0.73 7.79
CA ALA A 17 -0.40 2.17 7.56
C ALA A 17 0.83 2.69 6.81
N LYS A 18 2.02 2.19 7.15
CA LYS A 18 3.26 2.55 6.45
C LYS A 18 3.19 2.16 4.97
N ILE A 19 2.74 0.95 4.68
CA ILE A 19 2.61 0.46 3.31
C ILE A 19 1.60 1.32 2.54
N GLN A 20 0.48 1.64 3.16
CA GLN A 20 -0.55 2.50 2.55
C GLN A 20 0.00 3.87 2.20
N VAL A 21 0.75 4.49 3.12
CA VAL A 21 1.36 5.80 2.88
C VAL A 21 2.33 5.74 1.71
N MET A 22 3.14 4.69 1.63
CA MET A 22 4.10 4.54 0.53
C MET A 22 3.38 4.36 -0.81
N MET A 23 2.26 3.65 -0.83
CA MET A 23 1.44 3.55 -2.04
C MET A 23 0.88 4.91 -2.45
N GLU A 24 0.33 5.65 -1.50
CA GLU A 24 -0.22 6.99 -1.77
C GLU A 24 0.86 7.93 -2.28
N ASP A 25 2.05 7.89 -1.71
CA ASP A 25 3.18 8.71 -2.16
C ASP A 25 3.60 8.33 -3.58
N ALA A 26 3.62 7.03 -3.89
CA ALA A 26 4.00 6.55 -5.22
C ALA A 26 3.04 7.02 -6.30
N PHE A 27 1.76 7.15 -5.96
CA PHE A 27 0.75 7.64 -6.90
C PHE A 27 0.61 9.17 -6.88
N GLY A 28 1.15 9.84 -5.87
CA GLY A 28 1.04 11.28 -5.73
C GLY A 28 -0.37 11.76 -5.47
N ILE A 29 -1.17 10.99 -4.74
CA ILE A 29 -2.59 11.26 -4.51
C ILE A 29 -2.92 11.85 -3.14
N LEU A 30 -1.91 12.14 -2.31
CA LEU A 30 -2.13 12.82 -1.05
C LEU A 30 -2.58 14.26 -1.34
N SER A 31 -3.68 14.66 -0.71
CA SER A 31 -4.38 15.88 -1.05
C SER A 31 -3.60 17.18 -0.86
N ASN A 32 -2.55 17.15 -0.05
CA ASN A 32 -1.74 18.33 0.26
C ASN A 32 -0.30 18.23 -0.23
N SER A 33 0.02 17.19 -1.00
CA SER A 33 1.39 17.02 -1.41
C SER A 33 1.59 17.51 -2.83
N GLU A 34 2.47 18.47 -2.96
CA GLU A 34 3.11 18.72 -4.25
C GLU A 34 4.15 17.62 -4.43
N SER A 35 3.70 16.44 -4.86
CA SER A 35 4.63 15.37 -5.09
C SER A 35 5.34 15.60 -6.41
N SER A 36 6.64 15.84 -6.35
CA SER A 36 7.46 15.91 -7.54
C SER A 36 7.58 14.51 -8.17
N PRO A 37 7.83 14.41 -9.49
CA PRO A 37 8.09 13.11 -10.12
C PRO A 37 9.20 12.33 -9.42
N ALA A 38 10.23 13.02 -8.94
CA ALA A 38 11.34 12.38 -8.23
C ALA A 38 10.89 11.71 -6.93
N LEU A 39 10.02 12.37 -6.18
CA LEU A 39 9.50 11.79 -4.93
C LEU A 39 8.60 10.59 -5.20
N ARG A 40 7.80 10.66 -6.27
CA ARG A 40 6.96 9.53 -6.66
C ARG A 40 7.80 8.33 -7.09
N ASP A 41 8.85 8.56 -7.86
CA ASP A 41 9.76 7.49 -8.29
C ASP A 41 10.47 6.87 -7.10
N LYS A 42 10.89 7.66 -6.14
CA LYS A 42 11.50 7.17 -4.91
C LYS A 42 10.55 6.29 -4.12
N ALA A 43 9.29 6.68 -4.01
CA ALA A 43 8.27 5.89 -3.32
C ALA A 43 8.00 4.58 -4.06
N LYS A 44 7.94 4.59 -5.39
CA LYS A 44 7.80 3.35 -6.18
C LYS A 44 8.97 2.41 -5.95
N HIS A 45 10.16 2.94 -5.88
CA HIS A 45 11.38 2.16 -5.67
C HIS A 45 11.42 1.48 -4.30
N TRP A 46 10.78 2.10 -3.33
CA TRP A 46 10.71 1.56 -1.98
C TRP A 46 10.17 0.12 -1.95
N PHE A 47 9.24 -0.21 -2.85
CA PHE A 47 8.64 -1.54 -2.89
C PHE A 47 9.62 -2.64 -3.28
N ASP A 48 10.80 -2.28 -3.77
CA ASP A 48 11.87 -3.23 -4.11
C ASP A 48 12.97 -3.28 -3.05
N THR A 49 12.82 -2.56 -1.94
CA THR A 49 13.86 -2.46 -0.93
C THR A 49 13.67 -3.47 0.21
N ALA A 50 14.76 -3.72 0.94
CA ALA A 50 14.71 -4.54 2.16
C ALA A 50 13.83 -3.90 3.23
N ASP A 51 13.74 -2.57 3.25
CA ASP A 51 12.86 -1.85 4.17
C ASP A 51 11.40 -2.27 3.94
N CYS A 52 10.98 -2.33 2.69
CA CYS A 52 9.64 -2.80 2.35
C CYS A 52 9.41 -4.23 2.85
N SER A 53 10.38 -5.11 2.66
CA SER A 53 10.28 -6.50 3.12
C SER A 53 10.07 -6.57 4.63
N MET A 54 10.81 -5.77 5.38
CA MET A 54 10.68 -5.69 6.84
C MET A 54 9.27 -5.25 7.26
N TRP A 55 8.76 -4.19 6.65
CA TRP A 55 7.42 -3.70 6.96
C TRP A 55 6.33 -4.70 6.57
N CYS A 56 6.51 -5.41 5.46
CA CYS A 56 5.57 -6.45 5.05
C CYS A 56 5.53 -7.60 6.05
N ASP A 57 6.68 -8.05 6.52
CA ASP A 57 6.75 -9.08 7.56
C ASP A 57 6.03 -8.64 8.82
N MET A 58 6.25 -7.38 9.23
CA MET A 58 5.62 -6.81 10.41
C MET A 58 4.10 -6.70 10.25
N ALA A 59 3.63 -6.49 9.03
CA ALA A 59 2.20 -6.41 8.71
C ALA A 59 1.53 -7.78 8.62
N GLY A 60 2.29 -8.86 8.66
CA GLY A 60 1.74 -10.21 8.53
C GLY A 60 1.53 -10.64 7.09
N THR A 61 2.26 -10.03 6.15
CA THR A 61 2.17 -10.36 4.74
C THR A 61 3.59 -10.55 4.18
N ASN A 62 3.78 -10.48 2.87
CA ASN A 62 5.09 -10.57 2.27
C ASN A 62 5.23 -9.56 1.12
N GLN A 63 6.47 -9.26 0.80
CA GLN A 63 6.81 -8.25 -0.20
C GLN A 63 6.27 -8.59 -1.59
N GLU A 64 6.33 -9.83 -2.00
CA GLU A 64 5.84 -10.27 -3.30
C GLU A 64 4.35 -9.98 -3.49
N TYR A 65 3.56 -10.32 -2.48
CA TYR A 65 2.13 -10.10 -2.50
C TYR A 65 1.82 -8.61 -2.58
N ILE A 66 2.50 -7.81 -1.77
CA ILE A 66 2.30 -6.36 -1.75
C ILE A 66 2.71 -5.73 -3.09
N LYS A 67 3.81 -6.19 -3.68
CA LYS A 67 4.22 -5.72 -5.01
C LYS A 67 3.17 -6.03 -6.07
N LYS A 68 2.59 -7.21 -6.04
CA LYS A 68 1.52 -7.58 -6.98
C LYS A 68 0.31 -6.69 -6.81
N LEU A 69 -0.09 -6.40 -5.58
CA LEU A 69 -1.20 -5.49 -5.32
C LEU A 69 -0.89 -4.09 -5.85
N PHE A 70 0.32 -3.60 -5.59
CA PHE A 70 0.75 -2.29 -6.06
C PHE A 70 0.75 -2.23 -7.58
N ASP A 71 1.31 -3.25 -8.24
CA ASP A 71 1.37 -3.31 -9.70
C ASP A 71 -0.04 -3.32 -10.32
N ASN A 72 -0.97 -4.06 -9.72
CA ASN A 72 -2.36 -4.08 -10.17
C ASN A 72 -3.03 -2.72 -10.02
N LEU A 73 -2.82 -2.07 -8.89
CA LEU A 73 -3.37 -0.73 -8.67
C LEU A 73 -2.80 0.26 -9.69
N GLN A 74 -1.50 0.18 -9.93
CA GLN A 74 -0.82 1.05 -10.88
C GLN A 74 -1.34 0.83 -12.30
N TYR A 75 -1.48 -0.41 -12.71
CA TYR A 75 -2.01 -0.74 -14.03
C TYR A 75 -3.43 -0.20 -14.19
N ASN A 76 -4.30 -0.46 -13.23
CA ASN A 76 -5.70 -0.03 -13.30
C ASN A 76 -5.83 1.50 -13.30
N TYR A 77 -5.00 2.18 -12.56
CA TYR A 77 -5.02 3.64 -12.51
C TYR A 77 -4.47 4.25 -13.80
N ASN A 78 -3.36 3.72 -14.30
CA ASN A 78 -2.72 4.25 -15.52
C ASN A 78 -3.54 3.99 -16.78
N THR A 79 -4.34 2.93 -16.79
CA THR A 79 -5.20 2.61 -17.93
C THR A 79 -6.60 3.22 -17.83
N GLY A 80 -6.86 3.99 -16.78
CA GLY A 80 -8.15 4.67 -16.61
C GLY A 80 -9.28 3.76 -16.14
N LYS A 81 -8.98 2.54 -15.69
CA LYS A 81 -10.00 1.62 -15.19
C LYS A 81 -10.57 2.04 -13.83
N VAL A 82 -9.79 2.78 -13.06
CA VAL A 82 -10.23 3.30 -11.77
C VAL A 82 -9.92 4.79 -11.70
N THR A 83 -10.76 5.52 -10.98
CA THR A 83 -10.56 6.93 -10.71
C THR A 83 -9.59 7.11 -9.54
N LYS A 84 -9.15 8.35 -9.33
CA LYS A 84 -8.31 8.68 -8.18
C LYS A 84 -8.97 8.30 -6.86
N ASP A 85 -10.27 8.55 -6.73
CA ASP A 85 -11.02 8.21 -5.52
C ASP A 85 -11.12 6.71 -5.32
N GLN A 86 -11.35 5.96 -6.38
CA GLN A 86 -11.39 4.50 -6.33
C GLN A 86 -10.03 3.94 -5.96
N LEU A 87 -8.95 4.52 -6.49
CA LEU A 87 -7.60 4.12 -6.14
C LEU A 87 -7.33 4.34 -4.66
N ARG A 88 -7.67 5.51 -4.15
CA ARG A 88 -7.50 5.85 -2.74
C ARG A 88 -8.28 4.89 -1.85
N PHE A 89 -9.51 4.58 -2.24
CA PHE A 89 -10.35 3.64 -1.51
C PHE A 89 -9.70 2.24 -1.48
N GLY A 90 -9.17 1.78 -2.61
CA GLY A 90 -8.49 0.50 -2.70
C GLY A 90 -7.27 0.43 -1.78
N ILE A 91 -6.49 1.49 -1.72
CA ILE A 91 -5.32 1.57 -0.83
C ILE A 91 -5.77 1.51 0.63
N ARG A 92 -6.81 2.24 1.00
CA ARG A 92 -7.31 2.25 2.38
C ARG A 92 -7.87 0.90 2.82
N ARG A 93 -8.32 0.08 1.89
CA ARG A 93 -8.82 -1.26 2.18
C ARG A 93 -7.74 -2.33 2.18
N LEU A 94 -6.48 -1.93 2.13
CA LEU A 94 -5.36 -2.87 2.15
C LEU A 94 -5.40 -3.77 3.40
N ASP A 95 -5.83 -3.25 4.52
CA ASP A 95 -5.95 -3.98 5.77
C ASP A 95 -6.91 -5.18 5.66
N LYS A 96 -7.84 -5.14 4.73
CA LYS A 96 -8.78 -6.25 4.49
C LYS A 96 -8.17 -7.34 3.61
N LYS A 97 -7.05 -7.06 2.95
CA LYS A 97 -6.38 -7.98 2.03
C LYS A 97 -5.17 -8.67 2.65
N ILE A 98 -4.79 -8.26 3.84
CA ILE A 98 -3.63 -8.83 4.57
C ILE A 98 -4.06 -9.80 5.67
#